data_44307ea7c204e452ded1ddc157431f28
#
_entry.id   44307ea7c204e452ded1ddc157431f28
#
_cell.length_a   1.000
_cell.length_b   1.000
_cell.length_c   1.000
_cell.angle_alpha   90.00
_cell.angle_beta   90.00
_cell.angle_gamma   90.00
#
_symmetry.space_group_name_H-M   'P 1'
#
loop_
_entity.id
_entity.type
_entity.pdbx_description
1 polymer ?
#
loop_
_entity_poly.entity_id
_entity_poly.type
_entity_poly.pdbx_seq_one_letter_code
_entity_poly.pdbx_strand_id
1 'polypeptide(L)'
;RAANSLVRLTQADGSYTMNYHIATYQPGINCNWTKDFAWKALMWENRLEFACEGHRFFDLQRWGLLEKTMNEYFAIERTRFDWFNDARFTAGRDEYFPISQPQMNYSKGNYTQNPGY
;
A
#
# COMPACT_ATOMS: atom_id res chain seq x y z
N ARG A 1 20.63 2.00 2.07
CA ARG A 1 21.25 2.33 3.38
C ARG A 1 21.12 1.18 4.35
N ALA A 2 19.92 0.64 4.57
CA ALA A 2 19.69 -0.47 5.51
C ALA A 2 20.49 -1.73 5.15
N ALA A 3 20.60 -2.07 3.86
CA ALA A 3 21.32 -3.25 3.40
C ALA A 3 22.82 -3.25 3.77
N ASN A 4 23.44 -2.08 3.82
CA ASN A 4 24.87 -1.97 4.16
C ASN A 4 25.14 -2.01 5.67
N SER A 5 24.14 -1.74 6.49
CA SER A 5 24.25 -1.72 7.96
C SER A 5 23.56 -2.91 8.62
N LEU A 6 22.97 -3.81 7.85
CA LEU A 6 22.23 -4.95 8.37
C LEU A 6 23.17 -5.99 8.99
N VAL A 7 22.97 -6.26 10.27
CA VAL A 7 23.54 -7.41 10.96
C VAL A 7 22.46 -8.45 11.16
N ARG A 8 22.58 -9.60 10.50
CA ARG A 8 21.62 -10.70 10.66
C ARG A 8 21.88 -11.42 11.99
N LEU A 9 20.84 -11.51 12.81
CA LEU A 9 20.91 -12.28 14.04
C LEU A 9 20.95 -13.78 13.73
N THR A 10 21.85 -14.49 14.42
CA THR A 10 21.99 -15.95 14.33
C THR A 10 21.51 -16.62 15.60
N GLN A 11 20.99 -17.82 15.46
CA GLN A 11 20.69 -18.73 16.57
C GLN A 11 21.96 -19.41 17.09
N ALA A 12 21.84 -20.14 18.18
CA ALA A 12 22.97 -20.87 18.78
C ALA A 12 23.57 -21.95 17.86
N ASP A 13 22.77 -22.47 16.92
CA ASP A 13 23.20 -23.44 15.90
C ASP A 13 23.84 -22.81 14.65
N GLY A 14 23.99 -21.47 14.65
CA GLY A 14 24.54 -20.72 13.52
C GLY A 14 23.56 -20.40 12.41
N SER A 15 22.32 -20.88 12.47
CA SER A 15 21.27 -20.51 11.52
C SER A 15 20.79 -19.07 11.72
N TYR A 16 20.19 -18.46 10.69
CA TYR A 16 19.60 -17.15 10.82
C TYR A 16 18.24 -17.23 11.52
N THR A 17 17.93 -16.26 12.38
CA THR A 17 16.64 -16.16 13.10
C THR A 17 15.47 -15.89 12.17
N MET A 18 15.72 -15.29 11.00
CA MET A 18 14.68 -14.94 10.02
C MET A 18 15.17 -15.23 8.60
N ASN A 19 14.29 -15.80 7.79
CA ASN A 19 14.56 -16.05 6.37
C ASN A 19 14.19 -14.82 5.54
N TYR A 20 15.00 -13.77 5.60
CA TYR A 20 14.87 -12.60 4.75
C TYR A 20 16.18 -12.31 4.00
N HIS A 21 16.03 -11.72 2.81
CA HIS A 21 17.15 -11.27 2.00
C HIS A 21 17.10 -9.76 1.84
N ILE A 22 18.09 -9.08 2.41
CA ILE A 22 18.27 -7.64 2.22
C ILE A 22 19.59 -7.43 1.48
N ALA A 23 19.53 -6.76 0.34
CA ALA A 23 20.67 -6.45 -0.49
C ALA A 23 20.47 -5.13 -1.24
N THR A 24 21.56 -4.47 -1.57
CA THR A 24 21.52 -3.33 -2.49
C THR A 24 21.24 -3.79 -3.92
N TYR A 25 20.60 -2.94 -4.71
CA TYR A 25 20.44 -3.17 -6.14
C TYR A 25 21.79 -3.08 -6.84
N GLN A 26 22.17 -4.14 -7.54
CA GLN A 26 23.42 -4.24 -8.28
C GLN A 26 23.09 -4.52 -9.75
N PRO A 27 23.24 -3.53 -10.66
CA PRO A 27 22.95 -3.71 -12.08
C PRO A 27 23.73 -4.89 -12.69
N GLY A 28 23.02 -5.73 -13.45
CA GLY A 28 23.58 -6.94 -14.06
C GLY A 28 23.72 -8.15 -13.15
N ILE A 29 23.50 -8.00 -11.82
CA ILE A 29 23.55 -9.09 -10.84
C ILE A 29 22.15 -9.43 -10.34
N ASN A 30 21.47 -8.48 -9.69
CA ASN A 30 20.15 -8.70 -9.12
C ASN A 30 19.09 -7.72 -9.65
N CYS A 31 19.46 -6.81 -10.52
CA CYS A 31 18.54 -5.91 -11.19
C CYS A 31 19.03 -5.49 -12.58
N ASN A 32 18.08 -5.13 -13.44
CA ASN A 32 18.33 -4.42 -14.69
C ASN A 32 17.44 -3.17 -14.68
N TRP A 33 18.05 -2.00 -14.66
CA TRP A 33 17.34 -0.74 -14.60
C TRP A 33 16.61 -0.44 -15.90
N THR A 34 15.33 -0.76 -15.93
CA THR A 34 14.35 -0.27 -16.89
C THR A 34 13.39 0.68 -16.15
N LYS A 35 12.61 1.47 -16.89
CA LYS A 35 11.59 2.33 -16.29
C LYS A 35 10.60 1.52 -15.44
N ASP A 36 10.14 0.38 -15.95
CA ASP A 36 9.16 -0.46 -15.25
C ASP A 36 9.75 -1.11 -14.00
N PHE A 37 11.00 -1.59 -14.09
CA PHE A 37 11.68 -2.14 -12.92
C PHE A 37 11.91 -1.07 -11.86
N ALA A 38 12.39 0.11 -12.25
CA ALA A 38 12.62 1.22 -11.33
C ALA A 38 11.31 1.67 -10.64
N TRP A 39 10.21 1.73 -11.40
CA TRP A 39 8.89 2.03 -10.84
C TRP A 39 8.45 0.99 -9.83
N LYS A 40 8.57 -0.30 -10.17
CA LYS A 40 8.24 -1.40 -9.27
C LYS A 40 9.09 -1.38 -8.00
N ALA A 41 10.39 -1.16 -8.13
CA ALA A 41 11.31 -1.04 -7.01
C ALA A 41 10.92 0.14 -6.09
N LEU A 42 10.61 1.31 -6.66
CA LEU A 42 10.16 2.47 -5.90
C LEU A 42 8.88 2.19 -5.10
N MET A 43 7.89 1.54 -5.72
CA MET A 43 6.64 1.16 -5.03
C MET A 43 6.89 0.22 -3.84
N TRP A 44 7.82 -0.73 -3.98
CA TRP A 44 8.19 -1.64 -2.90
C TRP A 44 8.99 -0.93 -1.80
N GLU A 45 9.95 -0.07 -2.14
CA GLU A 45 10.70 0.71 -1.17
C GLU A 45 9.79 1.60 -0.33
N ASN A 46 8.86 2.33 -0.96
CA ASN A 46 7.87 3.12 -0.21
C ASN A 46 7.02 2.25 0.73
N ARG A 47 6.60 1.08 0.28
CA ARG A 47 5.80 0.17 1.11
C ARG A 47 6.57 -0.34 2.33
N LEU A 48 7.86 -0.64 2.16
CA LEU A 48 8.69 -1.20 3.22
C LEU A 48 9.20 -0.12 4.18
N GLU A 49 9.63 1.03 3.64
CA GLU A 49 10.18 2.13 4.45
C GLU A 49 9.11 2.79 5.31
N PHE A 50 7.92 3.01 4.76
CA PHE A 50 6.82 3.70 5.44
C PHE A 50 5.73 2.74 5.97
N ALA A 51 6.10 1.50 6.28
CA ALA A 51 5.19 0.55 6.88
C ALA A 51 4.63 1.08 8.22
N CYS A 52 3.31 1.03 8.40
CA CYS A 52 2.59 1.52 9.58
C CYS A 52 2.60 3.05 9.78
N GLU A 53 3.08 3.85 8.84
CA GLU A 53 3.09 5.32 8.93
C GLU A 53 1.88 5.99 8.26
N GLY A 54 0.93 5.21 7.75
CA GLY A 54 -0.31 5.73 7.13
C GLY A 54 -0.17 6.27 5.71
N HIS A 55 1.01 6.21 5.11
CA HIS A 55 1.26 6.75 3.76
C HIS A 55 0.66 5.91 2.63
N ARG A 56 0.49 4.60 2.84
CA ARG A 56 0.17 3.64 1.78
C ARG A 56 -1.10 3.95 1.01
N PHE A 57 -2.15 4.40 1.69
CA PHE A 57 -3.42 4.75 1.04
C PHE A 57 -3.21 5.89 0.02
N PHE A 58 -2.56 6.96 0.44
CA PHE A 58 -2.30 8.13 -0.40
C PHE A 58 -1.34 7.85 -1.55
N ASP A 59 -0.37 6.97 -1.35
CA ASP A 59 0.53 6.53 -2.42
C ASP A 59 -0.22 5.76 -3.49
N LEU A 60 -1.05 4.81 -3.10
CA LEU A 60 -1.87 4.04 -4.03
C LEU A 60 -2.88 4.93 -4.78
N GLN A 61 -3.47 5.92 -4.09
CA GLN A 61 -4.36 6.90 -4.70
C GLN A 61 -3.64 7.72 -5.77
N ARG A 62 -2.48 8.32 -5.44
CA ARG A 62 -1.67 9.11 -6.38
C ARG A 62 -1.18 8.31 -7.58
N TRP A 63 -0.94 7.03 -7.40
CA TRP A 63 -0.49 6.13 -8.46
C TRP A 63 -1.63 5.54 -9.29
N GLY A 64 -2.89 5.79 -8.92
CA GLY A 64 -4.06 5.22 -9.58
C GLY A 64 -4.19 3.71 -9.39
N LEU A 65 -3.64 3.18 -8.30
CA LEU A 65 -3.59 1.74 -8.01
C LEU A 65 -4.51 1.33 -6.86
N LEU A 66 -5.24 2.28 -6.26
CA LEU A 66 -5.99 2.03 -5.04
C LEU A 66 -7.12 1.00 -5.25
N GLU A 67 -7.98 1.22 -6.25
CA GLU A 67 -9.07 0.28 -6.56
C GLU A 67 -8.56 -1.15 -6.81
N LYS A 68 -7.58 -1.27 -7.71
CA LYS A 68 -7.00 -2.57 -8.04
C LYS A 68 -6.45 -3.27 -6.80
N THR A 69 -5.59 -2.57 -6.04
CA THR A 69 -4.92 -3.14 -4.88
C THR A 69 -5.90 -3.54 -3.78
N MET A 70 -6.92 -2.70 -3.52
CA MET A 70 -7.93 -2.99 -2.50
C MET A 70 -8.83 -4.14 -2.88
N ASN A 71 -9.28 -4.22 -4.14
CA ASN A 71 -10.12 -5.33 -4.57
C ASN A 71 -9.36 -6.66 -4.67
N GLU A 72 -8.08 -6.65 -5.04
CA GLU A 72 -7.21 -7.82 -4.96
C GLU A 72 -7.04 -8.29 -3.50
N TYR A 73 -6.84 -7.37 -2.57
CA TYR A 73 -6.77 -7.67 -1.14
C TYR A 73 -8.07 -8.28 -0.63
N PHE A 74 -9.22 -7.66 -0.92
CA PHE A 74 -10.53 -8.20 -0.51
C PHE A 74 -10.81 -9.58 -1.11
N ALA A 75 -10.40 -9.85 -2.34
CA ALA A 75 -10.55 -11.16 -2.95
C ALA A 75 -9.78 -12.26 -2.19
N ILE A 76 -8.60 -11.94 -1.65
CA ILE A 76 -7.83 -12.86 -0.81
C ILE A 76 -8.48 -13.02 0.56
N GLU A 77 -8.85 -11.90 1.21
CA GLU A 77 -9.37 -11.95 2.58
C GLU A 77 -10.77 -12.60 2.69
N ARG A 78 -11.60 -12.54 1.65
CA ARG A 78 -12.87 -13.29 1.58
C ARG A 78 -12.68 -14.78 1.75
N THR A 79 -11.55 -15.33 1.38
CA THR A 79 -11.27 -16.78 1.58
C THR A 79 -10.98 -17.14 3.03
N ARG A 80 -10.79 -16.15 3.89
CA ARG A 80 -10.39 -16.29 5.29
C ARG A 80 -11.42 -15.79 6.27
N PHE A 81 -12.18 -14.74 5.87
CA PHE A 81 -13.07 -14.01 6.76
C PHE A 81 -14.37 -13.61 6.07
N ASP A 82 -15.48 -14.05 6.60
CA ASP A 82 -16.83 -13.83 6.04
C ASP A 82 -17.23 -12.35 6.00
N TRP A 83 -16.71 -11.51 6.90
CA TRP A 83 -17.03 -10.07 6.91
C TRP A 83 -16.44 -9.29 5.72
N PHE A 84 -15.57 -9.90 4.92
CA PHE A 84 -15.11 -9.32 3.67
C PHE A 84 -15.97 -9.67 2.46
N ASN A 85 -17.02 -10.51 2.61
CA ASN A 85 -17.82 -11.00 1.48
C ASN A 85 -18.39 -9.85 0.64
N ASP A 86 -18.90 -8.80 1.28
CA ASP A 86 -19.48 -7.63 0.62
C ASP A 86 -18.48 -6.46 0.45
N ALA A 87 -17.25 -6.62 0.92
CA ALA A 87 -16.25 -5.57 0.83
C ALA A 87 -15.87 -5.33 -0.64
N ARG A 88 -16.00 -4.09 -1.09
CA ARG A 88 -15.67 -3.65 -2.44
C ARG A 88 -15.17 -2.23 -2.42
N PHE A 89 -14.12 -1.96 -3.14
CA PHE A 89 -13.64 -0.62 -3.42
C PHE A 89 -14.17 -0.18 -4.79
N THR A 90 -14.80 0.99 -4.84
CA THR A 90 -15.36 1.57 -6.07
C THR A 90 -14.58 2.83 -6.42
N ALA A 91 -13.91 2.81 -7.57
CA ALA A 91 -13.17 3.96 -8.07
C ALA A 91 -14.08 5.19 -8.28
N GLY A 92 -13.54 6.36 -8.01
CA GLY A 92 -14.27 7.63 -8.09
C GLY A 92 -15.17 7.93 -6.90
N ARG A 93 -15.35 6.96 -5.98
CA ARG A 93 -16.10 7.13 -4.74
C ARG A 93 -15.21 6.93 -3.51
N ASP A 94 -14.63 5.75 -3.38
CA ASP A 94 -13.99 5.30 -2.14
C ASP A 94 -12.58 5.88 -1.93
N GLU A 95 -12.09 6.67 -2.88
CA GLU A 95 -10.93 7.53 -2.70
C GLU A 95 -11.23 8.75 -1.83
N TYR A 96 -12.51 9.06 -1.63
CA TYR A 96 -12.97 10.24 -0.90
C TYR A 96 -13.78 9.84 0.32
N PHE A 97 -13.79 10.70 1.33
CA PHE A 97 -14.72 10.57 2.44
C PHE A 97 -15.99 11.38 2.17
N PRO A 98 -17.17 10.90 2.60
CA PRO A 98 -18.38 11.71 2.53
C PRO A 98 -18.26 12.93 3.45
N ILE A 99 -18.78 14.07 2.98
CA ILE A 99 -18.96 15.24 3.83
C ILE A 99 -20.14 14.93 4.76
N SER A 100 -19.97 15.12 6.06
CA SER A 100 -21.01 14.80 7.03
C SER A 100 -22.28 15.64 6.82
N GLN A 101 -23.45 15.06 7.05
CA GLN A 101 -24.72 15.76 6.87
C GLN A 101 -24.85 17.07 7.68
N PRO A 102 -24.38 17.14 8.94
CA PRO A 102 -24.35 18.41 9.66
C PRO A 102 -23.55 19.51 8.94
N GLN A 103 -22.42 19.14 8.34
CA GLN A 103 -21.57 20.08 7.59
C GLN A 103 -22.21 20.53 6.29
N MET A 104 -22.89 19.62 5.59
CA MET A 104 -23.69 19.94 4.41
C MET A 104 -24.78 20.95 4.75
N ASN A 105 -25.53 20.71 5.83
CA ASN A 105 -26.59 21.60 6.30
C ASN A 105 -26.04 22.98 6.72
N TYR A 106 -24.89 23.00 7.41
CA TYR A 106 -24.25 24.24 7.84
C TYR A 106 -23.78 25.10 6.65
N SER A 107 -23.39 24.47 5.57
CA SER A 107 -22.93 25.16 4.34
C SER A 107 -24.04 25.92 3.62
N LYS A 108 -25.31 25.67 3.94
CA LYS A 108 -26.47 26.30 3.27
C LYS A 108 -26.46 26.18 1.75
N GLY A 109 -26.02 25.02 1.25
CA GLY A 109 -25.97 24.73 -0.19
C GLY A 109 -24.65 25.13 -0.89
N ASN A 110 -23.66 25.65 -0.14
CA ASN A 110 -22.36 25.99 -0.73
C ASN A 110 -21.44 24.76 -0.96
N TYR A 111 -21.74 23.64 -0.31
CA TYR A 111 -20.98 22.40 -0.52
C TYR A 111 -21.76 21.43 -1.41
N THR A 112 -21.02 20.77 -2.28
CA THR A 112 -21.52 19.62 -3.05
C THR A 112 -20.88 18.36 -2.46
N GLN A 113 -21.69 17.33 -2.24
CA GLN A 113 -21.20 16.05 -1.74
C GLN A 113 -20.20 15.41 -2.70
N ASN A 114 -19.25 14.66 -2.16
CA ASN A 114 -18.32 13.90 -2.97
C ASN A 114 -19.05 12.85 -3.81
N PRO A 115 -18.52 12.52 -5.00
CA PRO A 115 -19.18 11.57 -5.92
C PRO A 115 -19.52 10.24 -5.24
N GLY A 116 -20.75 9.76 -5.47
CA GLY A 116 -21.18 8.45 -4.98
C GLY A 116 -21.73 8.41 -3.54
N TYR A 117 -21.84 9.57 -2.88
CA TYR A 117 -22.39 9.70 -1.52
C TYR A 117 -23.66 10.56 -1.49
#